data_676c85978191b545248c092eff998ed0
#
_entry.id   676c85978191b545248c092eff998ed0
#
_cell.length_a   1.000
_cell.length_b   1.000
_cell.length_c   1.000
_cell.angle_alpha   90.00
_cell.angle_beta   90.00
_cell.angle_gamma   90.00
#
_symmetry.space_group_name_H-M   'P 1'
#
loop_
_entity.id
_entity.type
_entity.pdbx_description
1 polymer ?
#
loop_
_entity_poly.entity_id
_entity_poly.type
_entity_poly.pdbx_seq_one_letter_code
_entity_poly.pdbx_strand_id
1 'polypeptide(L)'
;ISRSVHSRIADFIIVMSEYKTFTSESVSEGHPDKMCDQISDAILDAYLKEDPNARVACETLVKTDLVVIAGEITSSAQPNLEKVIREVINEIGYDNDGLGFNGNTVEIINAIGQQSVDIAAGVDEGSGTDLDQGAGDQGLMFGYATNETDVLMPAPIHYSHLLVKKQSEVRKNGKLNWLRPDAKSQLSFLYDDQGNPSSVSAIVLSTQHDPDTVSYTHLTLPT
;
A
#
# COMPACT_ATOMS: atom_id res chain seq x y z
N ILE A 1 -42.32 -17.72 -9.02
CA ILE A 1 -41.23 -16.75 -8.73
C ILE A 1 -40.28 -17.31 -7.64
N SER A 2 -40.77 -18.08 -6.64
CA SER A 2 -39.96 -18.61 -5.52
C SER A 2 -38.95 -19.70 -5.92
N ARG A 3 -39.21 -20.52 -6.93
CA ARG A 3 -38.30 -21.61 -7.35
C ARG A 3 -37.03 -21.17 -8.10
N SER A 4 -37.04 -20.01 -8.77
CA SER A 4 -35.89 -19.54 -9.56
C SER A 4 -34.80 -18.90 -8.72
N VAL A 5 -35.12 -18.36 -7.55
CA VAL A 5 -34.12 -17.70 -6.68
C VAL A 5 -33.29 -18.74 -5.90
N HIS A 6 -33.95 -19.81 -5.43
CA HIS A 6 -33.22 -20.88 -4.70
C HIS A 6 -32.25 -21.66 -5.60
N SER A 7 -32.60 -21.90 -6.88
CA SER A 7 -31.69 -22.56 -7.81
C SER A 7 -30.45 -21.70 -8.11
N ARG A 8 -30.62 -20.39 -8.28
CA ARG A 8 -29.49 -19.48 -8.55
C ARG A 8 -28.53 -19.31 -7.38
N ILE A 9 -29.05 -19.35 -6.13
CA ILE A 9 -28.20 -19.31 -4.92
C ILE A 9 -27.43 -20.62 -4.77
N ALA A 10 -28.08 -21.77 -5.02
CA ALA A 10 -27.43 -23.06 -5.00
C ALA A 10 -26.32 -23.18 -6.08
N ASP A 11 -26.59 -22.71 -7.31
CA ASP A 11 -25.60 -22.66 -8.38
C ASP A 11 -24.44 -21.74 -8.06
N PHE A 12 -24.69 -20.59 -7.42
CA PHE A 12 -23.64 -19.67 -6.99
C PHE A 12 -22.77 -20.27 -5.86
N ILE A 13 -23.38 -20.96 -4.89
CA ILE A 13 -22.65 -21.65 -3.82
C ILE A 13 -21.82 -22.82 -4.38
N ILE A 14 -22.33 -23.57 -5.35
CA ILE A 14 -21.60 -24.66 -6.00
C ILE A 14 -20.39 -24.12 -6.78
N VAL A 15 -20.55 -22.99 -7.50
CA VAL A 15 -19.44 -22.35 -8.22
C VAL A 15 -18.36 -21.85 -7.24
N MET A 16 -18.75 -21.31 -6.09
CA MET A 16 -17.79 -20.87 -5.06
C MET A 16 -17.03 -22.03 -4.40
N SER A 17 -17.60 -23.24 -4.34
CA SER A 17 -16.95 -24.42 -3.75
C SER A 17 -15.92 -25.11 -4.68
N GLU A 18 -15.86 -24.72 -5.96
CA GLU A 18 -14.86 -25.25 -6.91
C GLU A 18 -13.54 -24.49 -6.91
N TYR A 19 -13.47 -23.27 -6.30
CA TYR A 19 -12.23 -22.50 -6.21
C TYR A 19 -11.35 -23.00 -5.06
N LYS A 20 -10.46 -23.94 -5.40
CA LYS A 20 -9.45 -24.47 -4.46
C LYS A 20 -8.16 -23.65 -4.42
N THR A 21 -8.04 -22.59 -5.21
CA THR A 21 -6.85 -21.75 -5.28
C THR A 21 -7.19 -20.31 -4.93
N PHE A 22 -6.41 -19.70 -4.04
CA PHE A 22 -6.48 -18.27 -3.75
C PHE A 22 -5.10 -17.64 -3.89
N THR A 23 -5.05 -16.45 -4.50
CA THR A 23 -3.81 -15.74 -4.82
C THR A 23 -3.86 -14.32 -4.27
N SER A 24 -2.74 -13.85 -3.71
CA SER A 24 -2.55 -12.46 -3.31
C SER A 24 -1.19 -11.95 -3.75
N GLU A 25 -1.11 -10.63 -3.94
CA GLU A 25 0.10 -9.90 -4.29
C GLU A 25 0.48 -8.90 -3.18
N SER A 26 1.75 -8.55 -3.15
CA SER A 26 2.27 -7.45 -2.32
C SER A 26 3.40 -6.74 -3.05
N VAL A 27 3.61 -5.48 -2.71
CA VAL A 27 4.66 -4.63 -3.27
C VAL A 27 5.64 -4.18 -2.19
N SER A 28 6.91 -4.00 -2.58
CA SER A 28 7.95 -3.52 -1.68
C SER A 28 7.87 -2.01 -1.43
N GLU A 29 8.67 -1.51 -0.50
CA GLU A 29 8.74 -0.09 -0.15
C GLU A 29 9.09 0.83 -1.33
N GLY A 30 9.83 0.32 -2.34
CA GLY A 30 10.21 1.09 -3.53
C GLY A 30 9.27 0.97 -4.72
N HIS A 31 8.17 0.24 -4.60
CA HIS A 31 7.12 0.25 -5.62
C HIS A 31 6.39 1.61 -5.62
N PRO A 32 6.04 2.17 -6.80
CA PRO A 32 5.40 3.48 -6.88
C PRO A 32 4.19 3.66 -5.96
N ASP A 33 3.28 2.70 -5.91
CA ASP A 33 2.09 2.78 -5.05
C ASP A 33 2.47 2.85 -3.56
N LYS A 34 3.45 2.04 -3.13
CA LYS A 34 3.91 2.05 -1.73
C LYS A 34 4.69 3.32 -1.40
N MET A 35 5.42 3.88 -2.36
CA MET A 35 6.07 5.19 -2.19
C MET A 35 5.04 6.30 -2.00
N CYS A 36 3.93 6.28 -2.75
CA CYS A 36 2.84 7.22 -2.59
C CYS A 36 2.26 7.16 -1.16
N ASP A 37 1.97 5.96 -0.66
CA ASP A 37 1.49 5.75 0.70
C ASP A 37 2.48 6.32 1.73
N GLN A 38 3.77 5.97 1.61
CA GLN A 38 4.81 6.41 2.56
C GLN A 38 5.00 7.93 2.55
N ILE A 39 4.94 8.57 1.38
CA ILE A 39 5.03 10.03 1.27
C ILE A 39 3.82 10.70 1.91
N SER A 40 2.60 10.23 1.62
CA SER A 40 1.37 10.77 2.20
C SER A 40 1.35 10.62 3.72
N ASP A 41 1.75 9.44 4.23
CA ASP A 41 1.85 9.17 5.67
C ASP A 41 2.92 10.06 6.35
N ALA A 42 4.08 10.24 5.73
CA ALA A 42 5.14 11.08 6.29
C ALA A 42 4.75 12.57 6.33
N ILE A 43 3.97 13.03 5.36
CA ILE A 43 3.39 14.38 5.36
C ILE A 43 2.38 14.52 6.51
N LEU A 44 1.48 13.55 6.68
CA LEU A 44 0.54 13.52 7.81
C LEU A 44 1.29 13.56 9.14
N ASP A 45 2.30 12.72 9.32
CA ASP A 45 3.12 12.65 10.54
C ASP A 45 3.84 13.99 10.82
N ALA A 46 4.36 14.64 9.78
CA ALA A 46 5.03 15.94 9.91
C ALA A 46 4.09 17.04 10.43
N TYR A 47 2.85 17.05 9.96
CA TYR A 47 1.83 17.97 10.46
C TYR A 47 1.40 17.64 11.88
N LEU A 48 1.04 16.39 12.16
CA LEU A 48 0.54 15.95 13.48
C LEU A 48 1.58 16.12 14.59
N LYS A 49 2.85 16.06 14.26
CA LYS A 49 3.94 16.28 15.21
C LYS A 49 3.93 17.69 15.80
N GLU A 50 3.54 18.70 15.01
CA GLU A 50 3.54 20.11 15.40
C GLU A 50 2.12 20.62 15.74
N ASP A 51 1.10 20.04 15.12
CA ASP A 51 -0.31 20.36 15.31
C ASP A 51 -1.15 19.07 15.40
N PRO A 52 -1.44 18.57 16.62
CA PRO A 52 -2.24 17.37 16.82
C PRO A 52 -3.69 17.46 16.30
N ASN A 53 -4.17 18.67 16.01
CA ASN A 53 -5.51 18.91 15.48
C ASN A 53 -5.50 19.15 13.97
N ALA A 54 -4.35 18.99 13.29
CA ALA A 54 -4.26 19.14 11.85
C ALA A 54 -5.22 18.18 11.13
N ARG A 55 -5.88 18.69 10.09
CA ARG A 55 -6.64 17.90 9.14
C ARG A 55 -5.86 17.85 7.83
N VAL A 56 -5.43 16.66 7.46
CA VAL A 56 -4.51 16.44 6.36
C VAL A 56 -5.13 15.44 5.38
N ALA A 57 -5.48 15.92 4.20
CA ALA A 57 -5.84 15.10 3.05
C ALA A 57 -4.78 15.34 1.97
N CYS A 58 -3.81 14.44 1.88
CA CYS A 58 -2.70 14.54 0.95
C CYS A 58 -2.65 13.31 0.04
N GLU A 59 -2.95 13.54 -1.23
CA GLU A 59 -2.82 12.56 -2.30
C GLU A 59 -1.43 12.69 -2.94
N THR A 60 -0.83 11.57 -3.26
CA THR A 60 0.50 11.52 -3.89
C THR A 60 0.48 10.73 -5.18
N LEU A 61 1.16 11.23 -6.19
CA LEU A 61 1.45 10.52 -7.44
C LEU A 61 2.96 10.52 -7.67
N VAL A 62 3.50 9.35 -8.01
CA VAL A 62 4.93 9.18 -8.33
C VAL A 62 5.07 8.61 -9.74
N LYS A 63 5.98 9.19 -10.49
CA LYS A 63 6.42 8.70 -11.81
C LYS A 63 7.92 9.02 -11.96
N THR A 64 8.57 8.41 -12.97
CA THR A 64 9.98 8.70 -13.28
C THR A 64 10.27 10.19 -13.20
N ASP A 65 11.23 10.56 -12.34
CA ASP A 65 11.70 11.91 -12.06
C ASP A 65 10.63 12.93 -11.61
N LEU A 66 9.44 12.47 -11.16
CA LEU A 66 8.35 13.34 -10.76
C LEU A 66 7.61 12.81 -9.53
N VAL A 67 7.37 13.70 -8.56
CA VAL A 67 6.40 13.54 -7.47
C VAL A 67 5.39 14.68 -7.53
N VAL A 68 4.12 14.36 -7.48
CA VAL A 68 3.04 15.34 -7.35
C VAL A 68 2.32 15.07 -6.04
N ILE A 69 2.16 16.11 -5.22
CA ILE A 69 1.28 16.07 -4.06
C ILE A 69 0.14 17.07 -4.27
N ALA A 70 -1.08 16.64 -3.95
CA ALA A 70 -2.28 17.44 -4.11
C ALA A 70 -3.25 17.13 -2.95
N GLY A 71 -4.24 17.99 -2.76
CA GLY A 71 -5.25 17.83 -1.73
C GLY A 71 -5.41 19.07 -0.88
N GLU A 72 -5.98 18.94 0.31
CA GLU A 72 -6.31 20.04 1.19
C GLU A 72 -5.77 19.78 2.61
N ILE A 73 -5.16 20.80 3.19
CA ILE A 73 -4.63 20.75 4.55
C ILE A 73 -5.11 21.98 5.34
N THR A 74 -5.63 21.71 6.54
CA THR A 74 -5.95 22.74 7.54
C THR A 74 -5.11 22.49 8.79
N SER A 75 -4.16 23.37 9.05
CA SER A 75 -3.24 23.27 10.20
C SER A 75 -2.61 24.60 10.54
N SER A 76 -2.20 24.77 11.78
CA SER A 76 -1.31 25.84 12.23
C SER A 76 0.17 25.55 11.96
N ALA A 77 0.53 24.29 11.70
CA ALA A 77 1.89 23.85 11.34
C ALA A 77 2.26 24.18 9.89
N GLN A 78 3.55 24.33 9.62
CA GLN A 78 4.10 24.62 8.30
C GLN A 78 5.37 23.79 8.05
N PRO A 79 5.30 22.45 8.03
CA PRO A 79 6.46 21.62 7.79
C PRO A 79 7.03 21.82 6.37
N ASN A 80 8.31 21.59 6.20
CA ASN A 80 8.93 21.63 4.88
C ASN A 80 8.63 20.33 4.12
N LEU A 81 7.57 20.34 3.32
CA LEU A 81 7.06 19.16 2.60
C LEU A 81 8.10 18.62 1.60
N GLU A 82 8.82 19.50 0.90
CA GLU A 82 9.86 19.06 -0.04
C GLU A 82 10.95 18.26 0.67
N LYS A 83 11.39 18.71 1.83
CA LYS A 83 12.37 17.99 2.66
C LYS A 83 11.83 16.63 3.10
N VAL A 84 10.59 16.57 3.60
CA VAL A 84 9.94 15.32 4.02
C VAL A 84 9.89 14.31 2.87
N ILE A 85 9.44 14.73 1.69
CA ILE A 85 9.35 13.87 0.50
C ILE A 85 10.72 13.31 0.12
N ARG A 86 11.75 14.17 0.06
CA ARG A 86 13.11 13.76 -0.29
C ARG A 86 13.70 12.77 0.72
N GLU A 87 13.47 12.98 2.01
CA GLU A 87 13.92 12.09 3.07
C GLU A 87 13.30 10.69 2.92
N VAL A 88 11.99 10.59 2.69
CA VAL A 88 11.29 9.31 2.46
C VAL A 88 11.88 8.57 1.25
N ILE A 89 12.04 9.25 0.12
CA ILE A 89 12.55 8.63 -1.10
C ILE A 89 13.99 8.11 -0.91
N ASN A 90 14.85 8.91 -0.25
CA ASN A 90 16.22 8.51 0.04
C ASN A 90 16.29 7.35 1.05
N GLU A 91 15.42 7.33 2.07
CA GLU A 91 15.34 6.25 3.06
C GLU A 91 14.90 4.90 2.42
N ILE A 92 14.00 4.96 1.45
CA ILE A 92 13.60 3.80 0.63
C ILE A 92 14.83 3.26 -0.12
N GLY A 93 15.76 4.13 -0.55
CA GLY A 93 16.98 3.78 -1.24
C GLY A 93 17.05 4.24 -2.69
N TYR A 94 16.25 5.23 -3.07
CA TYR A 94 16.37 5.96 -4.33
C TYR A 94 17.21 7.22 -4.12
N ASP A 95 18.50 7.07 -3.92
CA ASP A 95 19.45 8.09 -3.47
C ASP A 95 20.49 8.48 -4.52
N ASN A 96 20.44 7.88 -5.73
CA ASN A 96 21.38 8.13 -6.82
C ASN A 96 20.75 8.00 -8.21
N ASP A 97 21.35 8.64 -9.20
CA ASP A 97 20.81 8.75 -10.58
C ASP A 97 20.82 7.42 -11.35
N GLY A 98 21.59 6.43 -10.92
CA GLY A 98 21.68 5.12 -11.57
C GLY A 98 20.40 4.28 -11.43
N LEU A 99 19.41 4.73 -10.63
CA LEU A 99 18.19 4.01 -10.33
C LEU A 99 16.99 4.47 -11.19
N GLY A 100 17.16 5.52 -12.03
CA GLY A 100 16.09 6.11 -12.82
C GLY A 100 15.06 6.90 -12.00
N PHE A 101 15.36 7.12 -10.71
CA PHE A 101 14.63 7.94 -9.76
C PHE A 101 15.57 8.31 -8.62
N ASN A 102 15.61 9.57 -8.19
CA ASN A 102 16.54 10.03 -7.17
C ASN A 102 15.88 11.10 -6.28
N GLY A 103 15.76 10.82 -4.99
CA GLY A 103 15.15 11.73 -4.01
C GLY A 103 15.82 13.10 -3.91
N ASN A 104 17.11 13.20 -4.30
CA ASN A 104 17.84 14.46 -4.26
C ASN A 104 17.54 15.40 -5.43
N THR A 105 17.11 14.83 -6.59
CA THR A 105 16.96 15.58 -7.84
C THR A 105 15.56 15.53 -8.44
N VAL A 106 14.69 14.64 -7.96
CA VAL A 106 13.32 14.48 -8.45
C VAL A 106 12.55 15.81 -8.44
N GLU A 107 11.80 16.08 -9.50
CA GLU A 107 10.88 17.22 -9.55
C GLU A 107 9.71 16.98 -8.57
N ILE A 108 9.37 18.00 -7.78
CA ILE A 108 8.25 17.95 -6.84
C ILE A 108 7.27 19.06 -7.19
N ILE A 109 6.06 18.69 -7.58
CA ILE A 109 4.94 19.59 -7.79
C ILE A 109 4.06 19.55 -6.56
N ASN A 110 3.95 20.71 -5.89
CA ASN A 110 3.06 20.87 -4.75
C ASN A 110 1.79 21.62 -5.18
N ALA A 111 0.67 20.91 -5.19
CA ALA A 111 -0.67 21.42 -5.48
C ALA A 111 -1.60 21.30 -4.25
N ILE A 112 -1.05 21.34 -3.04
CA ILE A 112 -1.84 21.38 -1.80
C ILE A 112 -2.52 22.74 -1.66
N GLY A 113 -3.83 22.69 -1.41
CA GLY A 113 -4.68 23.85 -1.15
C GLY A 113 -5.23 23.89 0.29
N GLN A 114 -6.10 24.85 0.53
CA GLN A 114 -6.90 24.91 1.76
C GLN A 114 -8.22 24.20 1.56
N GLN A 115 -8.75 23.59 2.62
CA GLN A 115 -10.04 22.93 2.61
C GLN A 115 -11.17 23.91 2.23
N SER A 116 -12.14 23.44 1.43
CA SER A 116 -13.35 24.19 1.10
C SER A 116 -14.10 24.63 2.36
N VAL A 117 -14.58 25.86 2.37
CA VAL A 117 -15.36 26.45 3.49
C VAL A 117 -16.64 25.66 3.77
N ASP A 118 -17.26 25.09 2.71
CA ASP A 118 -18.49 24.32 2.84
C ASP A 118 -18.24 22.96 3.53
N ILE A 119 -17.10 22.32 3.26
CA ILE A 119 -16.68 21.08 3.93
C ILE A 119 -16.28 21.38 5.38
N ALA A 120 -15.53 22.44 5.61
CA ALA A 120 -15.12 22.88 6.94
C ALA A 120 -16.32 23.13 7.87
N ALA A 121 -17.40 23.72 7.36
CA ALA A 121 -18.63 23.97 8.11
C ALA A 121 -19.31 22.69 8.62
N GLY A 122 -19.08 21.53 7.98
CA GLY A 122 -19.60 20.23 8.43
C GLY A 122 -18.70 19.47 9.40
N VAL A 123 -17.45 19.93 9.58
CA VAL A 123 -16.42 19.26 10.38
C VAL A 123 -16.04 20.06 11.62
N ASP A 124 -16.03 21.40 11.51
CA ASP A 124 -15.56 22.28 12.58
C ASP A 124 -16.57 22.35 13.74
N GLU A 125 -16.07 22.09 14.96
CA GLU A 125 -16.82 22.19 16.19
C GLU A 125 -17.34 23.63 16.39
N GLY A 126 -18.65 23.76 16.69
CA GLY A 126 -19.27 25.05 16.90
C GLY A 126 -19.65 25.83 15.62
N SER A 127 -19.54 25.22 14.45
CA SER A 127 -19.95 25.81 13.16
C SER A 127 -20.99 24.92 12.45
N GLY A 128 -21.86 25.53 11.64
CA GLY A 128 -22.91 24.82 10.90
C GLY A 128 -24.20 24.58 11.69
N THR A 129 -25.00 23.60 11.26
CA THR A 129 -26.29 23.21 11.89
C THR A 129 -26.13 22.20 13.02
N ASP A 130 -25.05 21.46 13.05
CA ASP A 130 -24.64 20.58 14.14
C ASP A 130 -23.41 21.19 14.78
N LEU A 131 -23.43 21.39 16.11
CA LEU A 131 -22.36 22.03 16.86
C LEU A 131 -21.32 21.05 17.36
N ASP A 132 -21.57 19.75 17.27
CA ASP A 132 -20.62 18.70 17.60
C ASP A 132 -19.67 18.47 16.41
N GLN A 133 -18.47 17.98 16.69
CA GLN A 133 -17.49 17.64 15.66
C GLN A 133 -18.05 16.54 14.74
N GLY A 134 -18.19 16.81 13.45
CA GLY A 134 -18.59 15.85 12.43
C GLY A 134 -17.47 14.98 11.93
N ALA A 135 -17.82 13.89 11.24
CA ALA A 135 -16.86 13.13 10.44
C ALA A 135 -16.53 13.92 9.16
N GLY A 136 -15.27 13.97 8.76
CA GLY A 136 -14.81 14.72 7.58
C GLY A 136 -15.33 14.16 6.25
N ASP A 137 -15.85 12.93 6.22
CA ASP A 137 -16.40 12.27 5.03
C ASP A 137 -17.39 11.17 5.44
N GLN A 138 -18.12 10.66 4.44
CA GLN A 138 -18.92 9.44 4.56
C GLN A 138 -18.01 8.23 4.73
N GLY A 139 -18.48 7.20 5.46
CA GLY A 139 -17.71 6.00 5.69
C GLY A 139 -18.54 4.72 5.66
N LEU A 140 -17.95 3.67 5.10
CA LEU A 140 -18.45 2.31 5.13
C LEU A 140 -17.27 1.38 5.39
N MET A 141 -17.33 0.57 6.44
CA MET A 141 -16.24 -0.29 6.87
C MET A 141 -16.64 -1.76 6.79
N PHE A 142 -15.69 -2.59 6.33
CA PHE A 142 -15.77 -4.04 6.38
C PHE A 142 -14.63 -4.56 7.26
N GLY A 143 -14.92 -5.58 8.05
CA GLY A 143 -13.93 -6.27 8.85
C GLY A 143 -13.83 -7.74 8.43
N TYR A 144 -12.61 -8.25 8.31
CA TYR A 144 -12.34 -9.66 8.06
C TYR A 144 -11.11 -10.12 8.84
N ALA A 145 -11.20 -11.30 9.45
CA ALA A 145 -10.08 -11.97 10.12
C ALA A 145 -10.21 -13.47 9.92
N THR A 146 -9.07 -14.17 9.89
CA THR A 146 -9.00 -15.63 9.77
C THR A 146 -7.87 -16.17 10.65
N ASN A 147 -7.97 -17.42 11.04
CA ASN A 147 -6.93 -18.10 11.83
C ASN A 147 -5.91 -18.85 10.95
N GLU A 148 -5.81 -18.51 9.66
CA GLU A 148 -4.84 -19.11 8.76
C GLU A 148 -3.39 -18.80 9.13
N THR A 149 -3.18 -17.68 9.82
CA THR A 149 -1.87 -17.22 10.29
C THR A 149 -1.97 -16.64 11.70
N ASP A 150 -0.85 -16.57 12.40
CA ASP A 150 -0.77 -16.02 13.77
C ASP A 150 -1.15 -14.52 13.86
N VAL A 151 -1.12 -13.82 12.72
CA VAL A 151 -1.49 -12.40 12.62
C VAL A 151 -2.96 -12.20 12.23
N LEU A 152 -3.74 -13.26 12.19
CA LEU A 152 -5.17 -13.28 11.83
C LEU A 152 -5.48 -12.76 10.42
N MET A 153 -4.52 -12.88 9.52
CA MET A 153 -4.64 -12.52 8.11
C MET A 153 -4.62 -13.76 7.21
N PRO A 154 -5.25 -13.72 6.03
CA PRO A 154 -5.17 -14.81 5.06
C PRO A 154 -3.73 -15.13 4.67
N ALA A 155 -3.41 -16.42 4.54
CA ALA A 155 -2.05 -16.88 4.26
C ALA A 155 -1.45 -16.27 2.97
N PRO A 156 -2.15 -16.19 1.82
CA PRO A 156 -1.56 -15.64 0.61
C PRO A 156 -1.05 -14.21 0.76
N ILE A 157 -1.84 -13.31 1.35
CA ILE A 157 -1.42 -11.91 1.52
C ILE A 157 -0.33 -11.77 2.59
N HIS A 158 -0.44 -12.49 3.70
CA HIS A 158 0.55 -12.44 4.75
C HIS A 158 1.94 -12.85 4.26
N TYR A 159 2.04 -14.00 3.57
CA TYR A 159 3.32 -14.48 3.04
C TYR A 159 3.82 -13.63 1.86
N SER A 160 2.94 -13.02 1.05
CA SER A 160 3.34 -12.03 0.04
C SER A 160 4.01 -10.82 0.69
N HIS A 161 3.47 -10.29 1.78
CA HIS A 161 4.10 -9.21 2.55
C HIS A 161 5.47 -9.61 3.10
N LEU A 162 5.59 -10.83 3.65
CA LEU A 162 6.87 -11.31 4.20
C LEU A 162 7.95 -11.41 3.12
N LEU A 163 7.62 -11.81 1.89
CA LEU A 163 8.58 -11.90 0.79
C LEU A 163 9.15 -10.54 0.40
N VAL A 164 8.31 -9.53 0.16
CA VAL A 164 8.80 -8.19 -0.20
C VAL A 164 9.51 -7.50 0.95
N LYS A 165 9.08 -7.74 2.20
CA LYS A 165 9.80 -7.28 3.39
C LYS A 165 11.21 -7.90 3.44
N LYS A 166 11.31 -9.20 3.15
CA LYS A 166 12.61 -9.90 3.11
C LYS A 166 13.50 -9.41 1.98
N GLN A 167 12.94 -9.10 0.80
CA GLN A 167 13.66 -8.49 -0.31
C GLN A 167 14.28 -7.14 0.11
N SER A 168 13.51 -6.27 0.74
CA SER A 168 14.00 -4.98 1.25
C SER A 168 15.09 -5.14 2.32
N GLU A 169 14.91 -6.09 3.24
CA GLU A 169 15.91 -6.40 4.29
C GLU A 169 17.27 -6.85 3.69
N VAL A 170 17.24 -7.82 2.75
CA VAL A 170 18.49 -8.35 2.18
C VAL A 170 19.17 -7.37 1.22
N ARG A 171 18.42 -6.43 0.65
CA ARG A 171 18.95 -5.30 -0.10
C ARG A 171 19.65 -4.30 0.83
N LYS A 172 18.93 -3.80 1.84
CA LYS A 172 19.42 -2.76 2.77
C LYS A 172 20.63 -3.22 3.61
N ASN A 173 20.70 -4.50 3.97
CA ASN A 173 21.87 -5.02 4.70
C ASN A 173 23.05 -5.43 3.79
N GLY A 174 22.94 -5.21 2.48
CA GLY A 174 24.01 -5.48 1.51
C GLY A 174 24.24 -6.95 1.19
N LYS A 175 23.40 -7.87 1.68
CA LYS A 175 23.55 -9.31 1.39
C LYS A 175 23.37 -9.62 -0.09
N LEU A 176 22.47 -8.89 -0.77
CA LEU A 176 22.24 -8.94 -2.20
C LEU A 176 22.32 -7.50 -2.76
N ASN A 177 23.52 -7.02 -2.98
CA ASN A 177 23.80 -5.63 -3.35
C ASN A 177 23.34 -5.23 -4.77
N TRP A 178 22.98 -6.21 -5.59
CA TRP A 178 22.44 -6.02 -6.93
C TRP A 178 20.93 -5.78 -6.94
N LEU A 179 20.22 -6.00 -5.82
CA LEU A 179 18.80 -5.68 -5.69
C LEU A 179 18.57 -4.16 -5.64
N ARG A 180 17.45 -3.75 -6.21
CA ARG A 180 16.98 -2.37 -6.21
C ARG A 180 15.64 -2.26 -5.45
N PRO A 181 15.17 -1.03 -5.12
CA PRO A 181 14.05 -0.86 -4.17
C PRO A 181 12.72 -1.45 -4.63
N ASP A 182 12.41 -1.44 -5.92
CA ASP A 182 11.11 -1.91 -6.44
C ASP A 182 11.07 -3.44 -6.51
N ALA A 183 10.03 -4.02 -5.94
CA ALA A 183 9.73 -5.44 -6.06
C ALA A 183 8.24 -5.72 -5.88
N LYS A 184 7.79 -6.82 -6.49
CA LYS A 184 6.43 -7.36 -6.33
C LYS A 184 6.52 -8.86 -6.05
N SER A 185 5.72 -9.34 -5.11
CA SER A 185 5.53 -10.76 -4.83
C SER A 185 4.10 -11.18 -5.09
N GLN A 186 3.92 -12.43 -5.50
CA GLN A 186 2.62 -13.08 -5.63
C GLN A 186 2.72 -14.50 -5.08
N LEU A 187 1.77 -14.88 -4.23
CA LEU A 187 1.63 -16.24 -3.74
C LEU A 187 0.26 -16.79 -4.01
N SER A 188 0.23 -18.04 -4.51
CA SER A 188 -0.98 -18.83 -4.72
C SER A 188 -0.97 -20.03 -3.80
N PHE A 189 -2.05 -20.20 -3.05
CA PHE A 189 -2.27 -21.36 -2.17
C PHE A 189 -3.40 -22.23 -2.69
N LEU A 190 -3.25 -23.53 -2.51
CA LEU A 190 -4.34 -24.47 -2.59
C LEU A 190 -5.02 -24.57 -1.23
N TYR A 191 -6.33 -24.68 -1.25
CA TYR A 191 -7.16 -24.84 -0.06
C TYR A 191 -7.82 -26.21 -0.05
N ASP A 192 -7.95 -26.81 1.11
CA ASP A 192 -8.65 -28.06 1.32
C ASP A 192 -10.18 -27.87 1.26
N ASP A 193 -10.92 -28.98 1.40
CA ASP A 193 -12.39 -28.95 1.36
C ASP A 193 -13.02 -28.26 2.58
N GLN A 194 -12.24 -28.03 3.64
CA GLN A 194 -12.64 -27.27 4.83
C GLN A 194 -12.32 -25.76 4.72
N GLY A 195 -11.64 -25.36 3.64
CA GLY A 195 -11.23 -23.97 3.42
C GLY A 195 -9.94 -23.56 4.15
N ASN A 196 -9.11 -24.53 4.55
CA ASN A 196 -7.80 -24.23 5.14
C ASN A 196 -6.70 -24.24 4.06
N PRO A 197 -5.68 -23.37 4.16
CA PRO A 197 -4.55 -23.42 3.26
C PRO A 197 -3.77 -24.74 3.46
N SER A 198 -3.60 -25.48 2.37
CA SER A 198 -2.98 -26.83 2.39
C SER A 198 -1.59 -26.87 1.80
N SER A 199 -1.34 -26.10 0.75
CA SER A 199 -0.04 -26.04 0.08
C SER A 199 0.12 -24.78 -0.77
N VAL A 200 1.37 -24.41 -1.03
CA VAL A 200 1.71 -23.34 -1.98
C VAL A 200 1.75 -23.92 -3.38
N SER A 201 0.99 -23.36 -4.31
CA SER A 201 0.95 -23.81 -5.72
C SER A 201 1.84 -22.96 -6.62
N ALA A 202 2.06 -21.67 -6.29
CA ALA A 202 2.94 -20.81 -7.06
C ALA A 202 3.51 -19.68 -6.18
N ILE A 203 4.77 -19.31 -6.46
CA ILE A 203 5.43 -18.14 -5.92
C ILE A 203 6.04 -17.38 -7.10
N VAL A 204 5.72 -16.08 -7.21
CA VAL A 204 6.37 -15.17 -8.14
C VAL A 204 6.98 -14.02 -7.34
N LEU A 205 8.26 -13.73 -7.60
CA LEU A 205 8.95 -12.57 -7.06
C LEU A 205 9.64 -11.85 -8.23
N SER A 206 9.14 -10.66 -8.55
CA SER A 206 9.75 -9.75 -9.51
C SER A 206 10.48 -8.65 -8.75
N THR A 207 11.70 -8.33 -9.12
CA THR A 207 12.48 -7.29 -8.45
C THR A 207 13.27 -6.47 -9.46
N GLN A 208 13.34 -5.16 -9.23
CA GLN A 208 14.30 -4.29 -9.88
C GLN A 208 15.72 -4.70 -9.44
N HIS A 209 16.66 -4.68 -10.38
CA HIS A 209 18.05 -5.11 -10.13
C HIS A 209 19.02 -4.31 -10.98
N ASP A 210 20.30 -4.45 -10.70
CA ASP A 210 21.37 -3.87 -11.53
C ASP A 210 21.30 -4.38 -12.97
N PRO A 211 21.55 -3.52 -13.97
CA PRO A 211 21.52 -3.89 -15.38
C PRO A 211 22.54 -4.98 -15.73
N ASP A 212 23.64 -5.07 -15.02
CA ASP A 212 24.70 -6.08 -15.23
C ASP A 212 24.34 -7.45 -14.62
N THR A 213 23.23 -7.52 -13.87
CA THR A 213 22.75 -8.76 -13.26
C THR A 213 21.58 -9.29 -14.06
N VAL A 214 21.78 -10.39 -14.80
CA VAL A 214 20.73 -11.13 -15.47
C VAL A 214 20.52 -12.43 -14.71
N SER A 215 19.41 -12.58 -14.02
CA SER A 215 19.04 -13.82 -13.35
C SER A 215 17.58 -14.17 -13.61
N TYR A 216 17.37 -15.24 -14.37
CA TYR A 216 16.07 -15.93 -14.45
C TYR A 216 16.21 -17.21 -13.63
N THR A 217 15.61 -17.26 -12.45
CA THR A 217 15.59 -18.46 -11.63
C THR A 217 14.20 -19.03 -11.59
N HIS A 218 14.04 -20.24 -12.09
CA HIS A 218 12.85 -21.06 -11.86
C HIS A 218 13.14 -21.99 -10.69
N LEU A 219 12.43 -21.77 -9.57
CA LEU A 219 12.41 -22.71 -8.45
C LEU A 219 11.20 -23.62 -8.63
N THR A 220 11.43 -24.93 -8.76
CA THR A 220 10.36 -25.93 -8.62
C THR A 220 10.18 -26.19 -7.13
N LEU A 221 8.95 -26.02 -6.64
CA LEU A 221 8.61 -26.42 -5.28
C LEU A 221 8.70 -27.96 -5.18
N PRO A 222 9.25 -28.51 -4.09
CA PRO A 222 9.20 -29.95 -3.85
C PRO A 222 7.74 -30.39 -3.79
N THR A 223 7.40 -31.40 -4.60
CA THR A 223 6.10 -32.07 -4.60
C THR A 223 5.93 -32.95 -3.40
#